data_16d57ca3c6f5bd0e12fe64bcffa27ef4
#
_entry.id   16d57ca3c6f5bd0e12fe64bcffa27ef4
#
_cell.length_a   1.000
_cell.length_b   1.000
_cell.length_c   1.000
_cell.angle_alpha   90.00
_cell.angle_beta   90.00
_cell.angle_gamma   90.00
#
_symmetry.space_group_name_H-M   'P 1'
#
loop_
_entity.id
_entity.type
_entity.pdbx_description
1 polymer ?
#
loop_
_entity_poly.entity_id
_entity_poly.type
_entity_poly.pdbx_seq_one_letter_code
_entity_poly.pdbx_strand_id
1 'polypeptide(L)'
;MKPLLSASALLFCVTMATAQAPQPPPVTPTKFAHYPAADLAALANTLKGGGQIKFPRLHRGDHDFQGMSFRAKSAGGPEMHNNWADLYYILDGEVLHHTGGTLEGGTERNPGEFGGGKIVGAKAVRLAKGDIASSAAGVPHWWEIEPGKTVTYMTVKILKQPNLQSAIAAPGANTPALTPTQFVHYKAADLKNFVDTLKRGESIKFPSVHRGDHQFQNISHRAKSSGGAELHKNWADLYYILDGEVTIRYGDRLEGGKEGVDGEVRGGEIVGNVTRQKLAAGDVASAPAGVPHFWEVEPGKSVTYLTVKLAKKH
;
A
#
# COMPACT_ATOMS: atom_id res chain seq x y z
N MET A 1 81.96 -4.34 -20.18
CA MET A 1 80.99 -3.40 -19.64
C MET A 1 79.63 -3.69 -20.30
N LYS A 2 78.69 -4.25 -19.56
CA LYS A 2 77.31 -4.49 -20.04
C LYS A 2 76.38 -3.46 -19.35
N PRO A 3 75.47 -2.83 -20.03
CA PRO A 3 74.52 -1.94 -19.39
C PRO A 3 73.36 -2.71 -18.74
N LEU A 4 73.04 -2.36 -17.50
CA LEU A 4 71.82 -2.80 -16.79
C LEU A 4 70.62 -2.06 -17.36
N LEU A 5 69.61 -2.80 -17.84
CA LEU A 5 68.30 -2.31 -18.15
C LEU A 5 67.47 -2.29 -16.87
N SER A 6 67.09 -1.13 -16.42
CA SER A 6 66.13 -0.92 -15.33
C SER A 6 64.72 -1.03 -15.90
N ALA A 7 63.98 -2.05 -15.45
CA ALA A 7 62.55 -2.17 -15.77
C ALA A 7 61.71 -1.42 -14.72
N SER A 8 61.13 -0.30 -15.11
CA SER A 8 60.15 0.43 -14.29
C SER A 8 58.80 -0.27 -14.43
N ALA A 9 58.32 -0.88 -13.36
CA ALA A 9 56.96 -1.42 -13.29
C ALA A 9 55.99 -0.27 -13.04
N LEU A 10 55.14 0.05 -14.03
CA LEU A 10 54.00 0.94 -13.86
C LEU A 10 52.89 0.19 -13.12
N LEU A 11 52.64 0.56 -11.88
CA LEU A 11 51.52 0.06 -11.09
C LEU A 11 50.23 0.79 -11.54
N PHE A 12 49.41 0.12 -12.34
CA PHE A 12 48.06 0.61 -12.66
C PHE A 12 47.14 0.42 -11.43
N CYS A 13 46.86 1.50 -10.71
CA CYS A 13 45.85 1.54 -9.70
C CYS A 13 44.47 1.63 -10.39
N VAL A 14 43.81 0.49 -10.57
CA VAL A 14 42.38 0.46 -11.01
C VAL A 14 41.53 0.84 -9.80
N THR A 15 41.14 2.11 -9.74
CA THR A 15 40.10 2.54 -8.81
C THR A 15 38.75 1.94 -9.28
N MET A 16 38.33 0.86 -8.63
CA MET A 16 36.96 0.36 -8.76
C MET A 16 36.02 1.44 -8.21
N ALA A 17 35.34 2.16 -9.11
CA ALA A 17 34.22 3.00 -8.73
C ALA A 17 33.13 2.06 -8.18
N THR A 18 32.96 2.06 -6.87
CA THR A 18 31.81 1.40 -6.24
C THR A 18 30.55 2.11 -6.75
N ALA A 19 29.77 1.41 -7.57
CA ALA A 19 28.46 1.90 -7.98
C ALA A 19 27.64 2.16 -6.71
N GLN A 20 27.36 3.42 -6.43
CA GLN A 20 26.55 3.81 -5.29
C GLN A 20 25.16 3.22 -5.49
N ALA A 21 24.68 2.47 -4.48
CA ALA A 21 23.32 1.92 -4.53
C ALA A 21 22.32 3.03 -4.88
N PRO A 22 21.31 2.76 -5.72
CA PRO A 22 20.33 3.77 -6.09
C PRO A 22 19.72 4.37 -4.84
N GLN A 23 19.84 5.69 -4.70
CA GLN A 23 19.30 6.43 -3.56
C GLN A 23 17.78 6.23 -3.54
N PRO A 24 17.17 5.98 -2.37
CA PRO A 24 15.73 5.93 -2.28
C PRO A 24 15.12 7.24 -2.78
N PRO A 25 13.96 7.20 -3.44
CA PRO A 25 13.32 8.42 -3.90
C PRO A 25 13.07 9.37 -2.72
N PRO A 26 13.14 10.69 -2.93
CA PRO A 26 12.92 11.65 -1.87
C PRO A 26 11.51 11.49 -1.29
N VAL A 27 11.38 11.60 0.02
CA VAL A 27 10.08 11.57 0.70
C VAL A 27 9.24 12.75 0.22
N THR A 28 8.02 12.47 -0.23
CA THR A 28 7.09 13.51 -0.70
C THR A 28 6.30 14.07 0.47
N PRO A 29 6.47 15.33 0.83
CA PRO A 29 5.78 15.97 1.95
C PRO A 29 4.33 16.37 1.55
N THR A 30 3.50 15.42 1.18
CA THR A 30 2.09 15.67 0.88
C THR A 30 1.24 15.37 2.11
N LYS A 31 0.26 16.25 2.38
CA LYS A 31 -0.65 16.09 3.51
C LYS A 31 -1.70 15.01 3.24
N PHE A 32 -2.16 14.94 2.01
CA PHE A 32 -3.22 14.01 1.59
C PHE A 32 -2.94 13.54 0.16
N ALA A 33 -3.16 12.27 -0.13
CA ALA A 33 -3.05 11.72 -1.48
C ALA A 33 -4.43 11.31 -1.99
N HIS A 34 -4.69 11.59 -3.26
CA HIS A 34 -5.91 11.19 -3.93
C HIS A 34 -5.60 10.72 -5.35
N TYR A 35 -6.06 9.53 -5.67
CA TYR A 35 -5.97 8.89 -6.98
C TYR A 35 -7.40 8.66 -7.47
N PRO A 36 -7.98 9.57 -8.28
CA PRO A 36 -9.34 9.43 -8.80
C PRO A 36 -9.49 8.18 -9.67
N ALA A 37 -10.61 7.49 -9.54
CA ALA A 37 -10.91 6.29 -10.35
C ALA A 37 -10.80 6.55 -11.86
N ALA A 38 -11.24 7.73 -12.30
CA ALA A 38 -11.14 8.13 -13.71
C ALA A 38 -9.68 8.24 -14.18
N ASP A 39 -8.80 8.81 -13.35
CA ASP A 39 -7.37 8.95 -13.65
C ASP A 39 -6.69 7.57 -13.65
N LEU A 40 -7.01 6.72 -12.67
CA LEU A 40 -6.51 5.35 -12.62
C LEU A 40 -6.95 4.55 -13.86
N ALA A 41 -8.19 4.70 -14.29
CA ALA A 41 -8.69 4.07 -15.51
C ALA A 41 -8.00 4.59 -16.79
N ALA A 42 -7.76 5.91 -16.88
CA ALA A 42 -7.05 6.52 -18.00
C ALA A 42 -5.60 6.01 -18.09
N LEU A 43 -4.90 5.95 -16.94
CA LEU A 43 -3.55 5.38 -16.86
C LEU A 43 -3.52 3.89 -17.25
N ALA A 44 -4.50 3.12 -16.78
CA ALA A 44 -4.64 1.70 -17.13
C ALA A 44 -4.84 1.50 -18.64
N ASN A 45 -5.68 2.31 -19.27
CA ASN A 45 -5.93 2.25 -20.71
C ASN A 45 -4.67 2.62 -21.52
N THR A 46 -3.91 3.61 -21.07
CA THR A 46 -2.62 3.97 -21.69
C THR A 46 -1.64 2.80 -21.66
N LEU A 47 -1.49 2.15 -20.49
CA LEU A 47 -0.62 0.98 -20.35
C LEU A 47 -1.04 -0.20 -21.24
N LYS A 48 -2.34 -0.48 -21.32
CA LYS A 48 -2.90 -1.53 -22.19
C LYS A 48 -2.64 -1.26 -23.67
N GLY A 49 -2.65 0.00 -24.09
CA GLY A 49 -2.30 0.45 -25.44
C GLY A 49 -0.80 0.42 -25.74
N GLY A 50 0.05 -0.03 -24.81
CA GLY A 50 1.50 -0.07 -24.96
C GLY A 50 2.19 1.29 -24.70
N GLY A 51 1.44 2.29 -24.22
CA GLY A 51 1.96 3.60 -23.85
C GLY A 51 2.71 3.58 -22.51
N GLN A 52 3.55 4.59 -22.32
CA GLN A 52 4.17 4.85 -21.03
C GLN A 52 3.32 5.82 -20.21
N ILE A 53 3.32 5.65 -18.90
CA ILE A 53 2.61 6.54 -17.98
C ILE A 53 3.58 7.26 -17.05
N LYS A 54 3.20 8.46 -16.61
CA LYS A 54 3.77 9.11 -15.43
C LYS A 54 2.80 8.91 -14.28
N PHE A 55 3.04 7.89 -13.47
CA PHE A 55 2.25 7.68 -12.27
C PHE A 55 2.62 8.74 -11.22
N PRO A 56 1.66 9.41 -10.58
CA PRO A 56 1.95 10.39 -9.52
C PRO A 56 2.41 9.67 -8.25
N ARG A 57 3.64 9.17 -8.29
CA ARG A 57 4.26 8.41 -7.22
C ARG A 57 4.37 9.25 -5.95
N LEU A 58 4.00 8.66 -4.83
CA LEU A 58 4.10 9.25 -3.51
C LEU A 58 4.92 8.33 -2.60
N HIS A 59 6.06 8.82 -2.13
CA HIS A 59 6.93 8.12 -1.19
C HIS A 59 6.96 8.85 0.15
N ARG A 60 6.62 8.16 1.24
CA ARG A 60 6.52 8.74 2.61
C ARG A 60 7.48 8.14 3.62
N GLY A 61 8.34 7.23 3.21
CA GLY A 61 9.29 6.55 4.09
C GLY A 61 8.72 5.33 4.80
N ASP A 62 7.47 5.36 5.25
CA ASP A 62 6.73 4.23 5.81
C ASP A 62 5.94 3.45 4.74
N HIS A 63 5.52 4.13 3.67
CA HIS A 63 4.86 3.52 2.52
C HIS A 63 5.13 4.31 1.23
N ASP A 64 4.95 3.63 0.11
CA ASP A 64 5.19 4.14 -1.23
C ASP A 64 4.06 3.72 -2.18
N PHE A 65 3.32 4.69 -2.72
CA PHE A 65 2.46 4.47 -3.88
C PHE A 65 3.37 4.31 -5.09
N GLN A 66 3.85 3.09 -5.31
CA GLN A 66 4.96 2.82 -6.22
C GLN A 66 4.58 3.03 -7.68
N GLY A 67 3.38 2.62 -8.09
CA GLY A 67 2.97 2.76 -9.46
C GLY A 67 1.85 1.83 -9.87
N MET A 68 1.61 1.84 -11.18
CA MET A 68 0.71 0.92 -11.85
C MET A 68 1.50 0.04 -12.82
N SER A 69 1.09 -1.21 -12.93
CA SER A 69 1.66 -2.18 -13.85
C SER A 69 0.59 -2.82 -14.71
N PHE A 70 0.92 -3.04 -15.98
CA PHE A 70 0.14 -3.86 -16.91
C PHE A 70 0.96 -5.08 -17.32
N ARG A 71 0.34 -6.25 -17.30
CA ARG A 71 0.96 -7.51 -17.73
C ARG A 71 0.04 -8.25 -18.70
N ALA A 72 0.57 -8.60 -19.88
CA ALA A 72 -0.11 -9.43 -20.89
C ALA A 72 0.57 -10.79 -21.05
N LYS A 73 1.64 -11.05 -20.32
CA LYS A 73 2.37 -12.31 -20.26
C LYS A 73 3.09 -12.42 -18.92
N SER A 74 3.34 -13.63 -18.48
CA SER A 74 4.25 -13.88 -17.36
C SER A 74 5.63 -13.35 -17.73
N ALA A 75 6.15 -12.44 -16.92
CA ALA A 75 7.46 -11.83 -17.14
C ALA A 75 8.17 -11.70 -15.79
N GLY A 76 9.49 -11.77 -15.83
CA GLY A 76 10.30 -11.88 -14.62
C GLY A 76 10.16 -13.27 -14.01
N GLY A 77 10.87 -13.53 -12.94
CA GLY A 77 10.72 -14.70 -12.10
C GLY A 77 9.99 -14.35 -10.81
N PRO A 78 9.95 -15.28 -9.87
CA PRO A 78 9.55 -15.00 -8.50
C PRO A 78 10.33 -13.84 -7.91
N GLU A 79 9.68 -13.12 -7.01
CA GLU A 79 10.29 -12.03 -6.23
C GLU A 79 9.93 -12.17 -4.75
N MET A 80 10.78 -11.60 -3.90
CA MET A 80 10.57 -11.54 -2.45
C MET A 80 11.20 -10.25 -1.91
N HIS A 81 10.46 -9.53 -1.09
CA HIS A 81 10.88 -8.28 -0.47
C HIS A 81 10.95 -8.46 1.05
N ASN A 82 12.14 -8.53 1.62
CA ASN A 82 12.30 -8.75 3.07
C ASN A 82 11.88 -7.54 3.91
N ASN A 83 11.98 -6.35 3.32
CA ASN A 83 11.75 -5.08 4.02
C ASN A 83 10.40 -4.44 3.70
N TRP A 84 9.66 -4.97 2.72
CA TRP A 84 8.42 -4.38 2.24
C TRP A 84 7.32 -5.42 2.09
N ALA A 85 6.12 -5.08 2.56
CA ALA A 85 4.91 -5.77 2.17
C ALA A 85 4.34 -5.09 0.92
N ASP A 86 3.73 -5.89 0.04
CA ASP A 86 3.02 -5.40 -1.14
C ASP A 86 1.53 -5.41 -0.91
N LEU A 87 0.88 -4.31 -1.21
CA LEU A 87 -0.55 -4.17 -1.25
C LEU A 87 -0.99 -3.88 -2.69
N TYR A 88 -1.90 -4.69 -3.21
CA TYR A 88 -2.36 -4.64 -4.59
C TYR A 88 -3.82 -4.25 -4.68
N TYR A 89 -4.15 -3.35 -5.60
CA TYR A 89 -5.50 -3.11 -6.06
C TYR A 89 -5.60 -3.48 -7.55
N ILE A 90 -6.43 -4.47 -7.88
CA ILE A 90 -6.60 -4.96 -9.25
C ILE A 90 -7.58 -4.05 -9.97
N LEU A 91 -7.07 -3.26 -10.91
CA LEU A 91 -7.84 -2.26 -11.64
C LEU A 91 -8.58 -2.86 -12.83
N ASP A 92 -7.98 -3.89 -13.47
CA ASP A 92 -8.58 -4.54 -14.63
C ASP A 92 -7.95 -5.91 -14.91
N GLY A 93 -8.73 -6.81 -15.53
CA GLY A 93 -8.29 -8.15 -15.90
C GLY A 93 -8.18 -9.12 -14.74
N GLU A 94 -7.36 -10.15 -14.90
CA GLU A 94 -7.15 -11.22 -13.92
C GLU A 94 -5.77 -11.85 -14.02
N VAL A 95 -5.34 -12.53 -12.97
CA VAL A 95 -4.02 -13.16 -12.86
C VAL A 95 -4.06 -14.34 -11.89
N LEU A 96 -3.20 -15.35 -12.08
CA LEU A 96 -2.84 -16.30 -11.03
C LEU A 96 -1.64 -15.74 -10.26
N HIS A 97 -1.86 -15.42 -9.01
CA HIS A 97 -0.83 -14.94 -8.09
C HIS A 97 -0.35 -16.10 -7.23
N HIS A 98 0.90 -16.53 -7.47
CA HIS A 98 1.56 -17.53 -6.65
C HIS A 98 2.18 -16.86 -5.44
N THR A 99 1.91 -17.37 -4.24
CA THR A 99 2.38 -16.74 -3.00
C THR A 99 2.68 -17.76 -1.90
N GLY A 100 3.61 -17.44 -1.02
CA GLY A 100 4.06 -18.31 0.07
C GLY A 100 5.09 -19.33 -0.37
N GLY A 101 5.33 -20.34 0.47
CA GLY A 101 6.39 -21.31 0.25
C GLY A 101 7.78 -20.74 0.47
N THR A 102 8.77 -21.28 -0.23
CA THR A 102 10.19 -20.91 -0.12
C THR A 102 10.75 -20.53 -1.48
N LEU A 103 11.49 -19.41 -1.56
CA LEU A 103 12.24 -19.02 -2.75
C LEU A 103 13.57 -19.77 -2.80
N GLU A 104 13.72 -20.69 -3.76
CA GLU A 104 14.95 -21.43 -4.01
C GLU A 104 15.68 -20.86 -5.23
N GLY A 105 17.00 -20.66 -5.11
CA GLY A 105 17.84 -20.14 -6.18
C GLY A 105 17.58 -18.66 -6.55
N GLY A 106 16.87 -17.93 -5.71
CA GLY A 106 16.71 -16.49 -5.87
C GLY A 106 18.02 -15.74 -5.60
N THR A 107 18.24 -14.64 -6.32
CA THR A 107 19.42 -13.77 -6.16
C THR A 107 19.01 -12.44 -5.54
N GLU A 108 19.73 -11.99 -4.53
CA GLU A 108 19.58 -10.66 -3.98
C GLU A 108 20.07 -9.61 -4.99
N ARG A 109 19.20 -8.72 -5.43
CA ARG A 109 19.48 -7.67 -6.43
C ARG A 109 19.80 -6.34 -5.76
N ASN A 110 19.14 -6.07 -4.65
CA ASN A 110 19.35 -4.92 -3.76
C ASN A 110 19.12 -5.41 -2.32
N PRO A 111 19.55 -4.70 -1.28
CA PRO A 111 19.37 -5.12 0.11
C PRO A 111 17.92 -5.47 0.44
N GLY A 112 17.65 -6.75 0.71
CA GLY A 112 16.34 -7.28 1.01
C GLY A 112 15.42 -7.53 -0.20
N GLU A 113 15.89 -7.29 -1.44
CA GLU A 113 15.12 -7.47 -2.67
C GLU A 113 15.66 -8.68 -3.45
N PHE A 114 14.91 -9.76 -3.50
CA PHE A 114 15.28 -11.01 -4.16
C PHE A 114 14.46 -11.21 -5.44
N GLY A 115 15.08 -11.84 -6.43
CA GLY A 115 14.37 -12.18 -7.66
C GLY A 115 14.99 -13.35 -8.41
N GLY A 116 14.18 -13.98 -9.26
CA GLY A 116 14.55 -15.20 -9.98
C GLY A 116 14.39 -16.46 -9.14
N GLY A 117 14.95 -17.58 -9.62
CA GLY A 117 14.76 -18.88 -8.98
C GLY A 117 13.34 -19.44 -9.18
N LYS A 118 12.88 -20.23 -8.22
CA LYS A 118 11.54 -20.86 -8.20
C LYS A 118 10.94 -20.78 -6.80
N ILE A 119 9.62 -20.75 -6.71
CA ILE A 119 8.91 -20.86 -5.42
C ILE A 119 8.51 -22.34 -5.25
N VAL A 120 8.92 -22.94 -4.13
CA VAL A 120 8.54 -24.30 -3.74
C VAL A 120 7.46 -24.22 -2.67
N GLY A 121 6.33 -24.92 -2.88
CA GLY A 121 5.20 -24.92 -1.94
C GLY A 121 4.30 -23.68 -2.00
N ALA A 122 4.39 -22.88 -3.06
CA ALA A 122 3.47 -21.75 -3.27
C ALA A 122 2.02 -22.19 -3.41
N LYS A 123 1.10 -21.29 -3.03
CA LYS A 123 -0.34 -21.41 -3.36
C LYS A 123 -0.65 -20.46 -4.51
N ALA A 124 -1.39 -20.94 -5.50
CA ALA A 124 -1.93 -20.10 -6.57
C ALA A 124 -3.28 -19.53 -6.14
N VAL A 125 -3.43 -18.21 -6.22
CA VAL A 125 -4.67 -17.49 -5.92
C VAL A 125 -5.05 -16.66 -7.13
N ARG A 126 -6.27 -16.81 -7.64
CA ARG A 126 -6.78 -15.95 -8.71
C ARG A 126 -7.17 -14.61 -8.15
N LEU A 127 -6.57 -13.55 -8.70
CA LEU A 127 -6.94 -12.17 -8.45
C LEU A 127 -7.64 -11.62 -9.69
N ALA A 128 -8.70 -10.87 -9.49
CA ALA A 128 -9.52 -10.30 -10.57
C ALA A 128 -9.84 -8.82 -10.29
N LYS A 129 -10.35 -8.13 -11.29
CA LYS A 129 -10.75 -6.72 -11.20
C LYS A 129 -11.57 -6.42 -9.95
N GLY A 130 -11.16 -5.40 -9.20
CA GLY A 130 -11.76 -4.95 -7.94
C GLY A 130 -11.26 -5.70 -6.70
N ASP A 131 -10.45 -6.73 -6.85
CA ASP A 131 -9.83 -7.42 -5.72
C ASP A 131 -8.77 -6.54 -5.06
N ILE A 132 -8.64 -6.69 -3.74
CA ILE A 132 -7.58 -6.10 -2.92
C ILE A 132 -6.82 -7.24 -2.27
N ALA A 133 -5.50 -7.25 -2.42
CA ALA A 133 -4.66 -8.31 -1.86
C ALA A 133 -3.37 -7.74 -1.28
N SER A 134 -2.75 -8.47 -0.37
CA SER A 134 -1.47 -8.08 0.22
C SER A 134 -0.59 -9.28 0.51
N SER A 135 0.65 -9.24 0.02
CA SER A 135 1.74 -10.15 0.39
C SER A 135 2.56 -9.53 1.52
N ALA A 136 2.79 -10.28 2.60
CA ALA A 136 3.62 -9.81 3.70
C ALA A 136 5.10 -9.69 3.27
N ALA A 137 5.87 -8.86 3.99
CA ALA A 137 7.32 -8.82 3.83
C ALA A 137 7.94 -10.20 4.08
N GLY A 138 8.89 -10.59 3.24
CA GLY A 138 9.55 -11.90 3.29
C GLY A 138 8.75 -13.06 2.67
N VAL A 139 7.61 -12.77 2.06
CA VAL A 139 6.79 -13.79 1.37
C VAL A 139 7.13 -13.81 -0.11
N PRO A 140 7.64 -14.93 -0.65
CA PRO A 140 7.87 -15.09 -2.07
C PRO A 140 6.55 -15.02 -2.84
N HIS A 141 6.57 -14.39 -4.01
CA HIS A 141 5.40 -14.29 -4.87
C HIS A 141 5.78 -14.13 -6.34
N TRP A 142 4.82 -14.46 -7.22
CA TRP A 142 4.98 -14.40 -8.67
C TRP A 142 3.63 -14.23 -9.38
N TRP A 143 3.65 -13.54 -10.52
CA TRP A 143 2.48 -13.25 -11.33
C TRP A 143 2.47 -14.12 -12.58
N GLU A 144 1.61 -15.13 -12.62
CA GLU A 144 1.39 -15.97 -13.81
C GLU A 144 0.22 -15.44 -14.63
N ILE A 145 0.51 -15.03 -15.85
CA ILE A 145 -0.51 -14.60 -16.82
C ILE A 145 -0.83 -15.76 -17.73
N GLU A 146 -2.05 -16.28 -17.64
CA GLU A 146 -2.55 -17.33 -18.51
C GLU A 146 -2.71 -16.81 -19.96
N PRO A 147 -2.60 -17.68 -20.98
CA PRO A 147 -2.78 -17.28 -22.37
C PRO A 147 -4.08 -16.50 -22.60
N GLY A 148 -3.98 -15.35 -23.26
CA GLY A 148 -5.12 -14.48 -23.56
C GLY A 148 -5.64 -13.64 -22.39
N LYS A 149 -5.05 -13.78 -21.19
CA LYS A 149 -5.41 -12.96 -20.05
C LYS A 149 -4.45 -11.77 -19.91
N THR A 150 -4.92 -10.76 -19.22
CA THR A 150 -4.13 -9.56 -18.84
C THR A 150 -4.51 -9.13 -17.46
N VAL A 151 -3.63 -8.38 -16.80
CA VAL A 151 -3.92 -7.71 -15.54
C VAL A 151 -3.33 -6.31 -15.51
N THR A 152 -4.10 -5.36 -14.95
CA THR A 152 -3.60 -4.02 -14.58
C THR A 152 -3.85 -3.83 -13.09
N TYR A 153 -2.82 -3.43 -12.36
CA TYR A 153 -2.90 -3.27 -10.91
C TYR A 153 -2.05 -2.09 -10.44
N MET A 154 -2.46 -1.53 -9.31
CA MET A 154 -1.72 -0.53 -8.56
C MET A 154 -1.02 -1.22 -7.38
N THR A 155 0.22 -0.82 -7.10
CA THR A 155 1.00 -1.33 -5.96
C THR A 155 1.29 -0.23 -4.96
N VAL A 156 1.02 -0.53 -3.69
CA VAL A 156 1.48 0.25 -2.53
C VAL A 156 2.46 -0.62 -1.75
N LYS A 157 3.69 -0.17 -1.62
CA LYS A 157 4.71 -0.79 -0.77
C LYS A 157 4.57 -0.27 0.66
N ILE A 158 4.62 -1.17 1.64
CA ILE A 158 4.51 -0.85 3.06
C ILE A 158 5.78 -1.32 3.76
N LEU A 159 6.50 -0.40 4.39
CA LEU A 159 7.76 -0.72 5.07
C LEU A 159 7.49 -1.59 6.29
N LYS A 160 8.16 -2.73 6.37
CA LYS A 160 8.13 -3.61 7.54
C LYS A 160 8.62 -2.87 8.79
N GLN A 161 7.85 -2.93 9.85
CA GLN A 161 8.17 -2.32 11.16
C GLN A 161 8.58 -3.43 12.15
N PRO A 162 9.87 -3.67 12.36
CA PRO A 162 10.32 -4.83 13.16
C PRO A 162 9.93 -4.77 14.63
N ASN A 163 9.66 -3.59 15.18
CA ASN A 163 9.45 -3.39 16.61
C ASN A 163 8.09 -2.79 16.98
N LEU A 164 7.14 -2.71 16.03
CA LEU A 164 5.85 -2.08 16.33
C LEU A 164 5.03 -2.86 17.37
N GLN A 165 5.28 -4.18 17.47
CA GLN A 165 4.67 -5.03 18.50
C GLN A 165 4.96 -4.57 19.93
N SER A 166 6.16 -4.02 20.18
CA SER A 166 6.54 -3.47 21.50
C SER A 166 6.04 -2.04 21.72
N ALA A 167 5.83 -1.25 20.66
CA ALA A 167 5.34 0.12 20.75
C ALA A 167 3.81 0.20 20.86
N ILE A 168 3.09 -0.75 20.25
CA ILE A 168 1.61 -0.84 20.32
C ILE A 168 1.15 -1.65 21.53
N ALA A 169 2.00 -2.49 22.10
CA ALA A 169 1.72 -3.33 23.26
C ALA A 169 1.86 -2.61 24.60
N ALA A 170 1.47 -1.33 24.71
CA ALA A 170 1.03 -0.84 26.00
C ALA A 170 -0.25 -1.62 26.37
N PRO A 171 -0.35 -2.20 27.58
CA PRO A 171 -1.42 -3.12 27.91
C PRO A 171 -2.77 -2.40 28.05
N GLY A 172 -3.43 -2.21 26.91
CA GLY A 172 -4.81 -1.81 26.82
C GLY A 172 -5.59 -2.97 26.20
N ALA A 173 -6.69 -3.34 26.82
CA ALA A 173 -7.49 -4.54 26.55
C ALA A 173 -8.04 -4.69 25.10
N ASN A 174 -7.63 -3.88 24.13
CA ASN A 174 -8.19 -3.84 22.78
C ASN A 174 -7.14 -3.82 21.65
N THR A 175 -5.87 -4.15 21.90
CA THR A 175 -4.90 -4.28 20.79
C THR A 175 -5.19 -5.59 20.04
N PRO A 176 -5.53 -5.55 18.73
CA PRO A 176 -5.78 -6.76 17.97
C PRO A 176 -4.53 -7.66 17.98
N ALA A 177 -4.73 -8.96 18.14
CA ALA A 177 -3.64 -9.92 18.02
C ALA A 177 -3.04 -9.86 16.61
N LEU A 178 -1.71 -9.97 16.50
CA LEU A 178 -1.04 -10.06 15.21
C LEU A 178 -1.47 -11.31 14.47
N THR A 179 -1.81 -11.16 13.20
CA THR A 179 -2.22 -12.26 12.34
C THR A 179 -1.01 -12.74 11.54
N PRO A 180 -0.51 -13.95 11.75
CA PRO A 180 0.62 -14.50 11.02
C PRO A 180 0.23 -14.98 9.61
N THR A 181 -0.57 -14.20 8.88
CA THR A 181 -0.94 -14.52 7.50
C THR A 181 0.11 -13.98 6.54
N GLN A 182 0.54 -14.86 5.65
CA GLN A 182 1.50 -14.49 4.59
C GLN A 182 0.83 -13.71 3.47
N PHE A 183 -0.44 -14.00 3.20
CA PHE A 183 -1.22 -13.42 2.12
C PHE A 183 -2.66 -13.12 2.56
N VAL A 184 -3.16 -11.95 2.16
CA VAL A 184 -4.56 -11.52 2.37
C VAL A 184 -5.19 -11.26 1.03
N HIS A 185 -6.45 -11.69 0.87
CA HIS A 185 -7.22 -11.47 -0.34
C HIS A 185 -8.67 -11.18 -0.01
N TYR A 186 -9.13 -10.00 -0.38
CA TYR A 186 -10.53 -9.57 -0.35
C TYR A 186 -11.04 -9.52 -1.78
N LYS A 187 -11.91 -10.48 -2.12
CA LYS A 187 -12.51 -10.56 -3.47
C LYS A 187 -13.49 -9.41 -3.67
N ALA A 188 -13.54 -8.87 -4.87
CA ALA A 188 -14.49 -7.82 -5.26
C ALA A 188 -15.95 -8.20 -4.95
N ALA A 189 -16.32 -9.47 -5.17
CA ALA A 189 -17.65 -9.97 -4.85
C ALA A 189 -17.95 -9.92 -3.33
N ASP A 190 -16.99 -10.29 -2.48
CA ASP A 190 -17.14 -10.25 -1.04
C ASP A 190 -17.22 -8.80 -0.53
N LEU A 191 -16.37 -7.91 -1.09
CA LEU A 191 -16.41 -6.47 -0.82
C LEU A 191 -17.77 -5.88 -1.19
N LYS A 192 -18.31 -6.25 -2.36
CA LYS A 192 -19.67 -5.83 -2.77
C LYS A 192 -20.74 -6.33 -1.81
N ASN A 193 -20.68 -7.58 -1.37
CA ASN A 193 -21.63 -8.12 -0.41
C ASN A 193 -21.59 -7.37 0.94
N PHE A 194 -20.40 -6.98 1.42
CA PHE A 194 -20.28 -6.14 2.61
C PHE A 194 -20.91 -4.77 2.40
N VAL A 195 -20.67 -4.14 1.24
CA VAL A 195 -21.30 -2.85 0.86
C VAL A 195 -22.81 -2.97 0.91
N ASP A 196 -23.37 -3.96 0.21
CA ASP A 196 -24.83 -4.15 0.11
C ASP A 196 -25.46 -4.40 1.49
N THR A 197 -24.80 -5.18 2.35
CA THR A 197 -25.24 -5.47 3.72
C THR A 197 -25.26 -4.21 4.58
N LEU A 198 -24.18 -3.43 4.57
CA LEU A 198 -24.09 -2.18 5.32
C LEU A 198 -25.10 -1.13 4.85
N LYS A 199 -25.38 -1.04 3.55
CA LYS A 199 -26.38 -0.12 2.98
C LYS A 199 -27.82 -0.46 3.44
N ARG A 200 -28.09 -1.72 3.77
CA ARG A 200 -29.36 -2.13 4.40
C ARG A 200 -29.45 -1.84 5.90
N GLY A 201 -28.38 -1.28 6.49
CA GLY A 201 -28.30 -1.00 7.94
C GLY A 201 -27.95 -2.23 8.78
N GLU A 202 -27.53 -3.33 8.16
CA GLU A 202 -27.13 -4.56 8.82
C GLU A 202 -25.64 -4.51 9.22
N SER A 203 -25.26 -5.30 10.23
CA SER A 203 -23.87 -5.44 10.65
C SER A 203 -23.13 -6.49 9.80
N ILE A 204 -21.83 -6.27 9.60
CA ILE A 204 -20.94 -7.23 8.96
C ILE A 204 -19.88 -7.74 9.93
N LYS A 205 -19.40 -8.96 9.69
CA LYS A 205 -18.16 -9.47 10.30
C LYS A 205 -17.04 -9.35 9.28
N PHE A 206 -16.35 -8.22 9.30
CA PHE A 206 -15.21 -8.02 8.41
C PHE A 206 -14.01 -8.84 8.90
N PRO A 207 -13.35 -9.63 8.04
CA PRO A 207 -12.18 -10.41 8.42
C PRO A 207 -10.94 -9.51 8.52
N SER A 208 -10.87 -8.72 9.59
CA SER A 208 -9.73 -7.84 9.87
C SER A 208 -8.43 -8.63 9.93
N VAL A 209 -7.36 -8.06 9.36
CA VAL A 209 -6.01 -8.61 9.43
C VAL A 209 -5.08 -7.55 9.98
N HIS A 210 -4.38 -7.86 11.06
CA HIS A 210 -3.40 -7.00 11.70
C HIS A 210 -2.00 -7.63 11.64
N ARG A 211 -1.03 -6.93 11.04
CA ARG A 211 0.34 -7.43 10.83
C ARG A 211 1.43 -6.63 11.54
N GLY A 212 1.08 -5.61 12.30
CA GLY A 212 2.05 -4.72 12.93
C GLY A 212 2.46 -3.54 12.06
N ASP A 213 2.87 -3.76 10.82
CA ASP A 213 3.18 -2.71 9.84
C ASP A 213 1.93 -2.13 9.16
N HIS A 214 0.90 -2.94 9.01
CA HIS A 214 -0.41 -2.50 8.50
C HIS A 214 -1.56 -3.36 9.05
N GLN A 215 -2.75 -2.79 8.97
CA GLN A 215 -3.99 -3.44 9.40
C GLN A 215 -5.10 -3.16 8.40
N PHE A 216 -5.71 -4.22 7.85
CA PHE A 216 -7.02 -4.14 7.22
C PHE A 216 -8.06 -4.03 8.34
N GLN A 217 -8.49 -2.82 8.62
CA GLN A 217 -9.24 -2.53 9.83
C GLN A 217 -10.71 -2.91 9.71
N ASN A 218 -11.41 -2.34 8.74
CA ASN A 218 -12.84 -2.54 8.54
C ASN A 218 -13.33 -1.98 7.20
N ILE A 219 -14.59 -2.30 6.88
CA ILE A 219 -15.39 -1.57 5.91
C ILE A 219 -16.39 -0.72 6.69
N SER A 220 -16.43 0.58 6.41
CA SER A 220 -17.34 1.55 7.01
C SER A 220 -18.35 2.06 6.01
N HIS A 221 -19.61 2.20 6.43
CA HIS A 221 -20.67 2.88 5.69
C HIS A 221 -21.10 4.13 6.44
N ARG A 222 -21.16 5.28 5.74
CA ARG A 222 -21.61 6.56 6.29
C ARG A 222 -22.70 7.13 5.40
N ALA A 223 -23.90 7.34 5.96
CA ALA A 223 -25.03 8.01 5.31
C ALA A 223 -25.27 9.44 5.88
N LYS A 224 -24.42 9.88 6.78
CA LYS A 224 -24.40 11.22 7.36
C LYS A 224 -23.01 11.53 7.92
N SER A 225 -22.67 12.80 7.99
CA SER A 225 -21.51 13.24 8.75
C SER A 225 -21.72 12.87 10.23
N SER A 226 -20.81 12.13 10.80
CA SER A 226 -20.88 11.67 12.18
C SER A 226 -19.49 11.55 12.78
N GLY A 227 -19.43 11.63 14.11
CA GLY A 227 -18.17 11.76 14.83
C GLY A 227 -17.63 13.20 14.72
N GLY A 228 -16.49 13.45 15.23
CA GLY A 228 -15.74 14.70 15.05
C GLY A 228 -14.63 14.50 14.03
N ALA A 229 -13.81 15.52 13.84
CA ALA A 229 -12.54 15.37 13.18
C ALA A 229 -11.68 14.36 13.95
N GLU A 230 -10.82 13.65 13.23
CA GLU A 230 -9.91 12.66 13.81
C GLU A 230 -8.48 12.90 13.30
N LEU A 231 -7.51 12.51 14.10
CA LEU A 231 -6.09 12.54 13.80
C LEU A 231 -5.43 11.31 14.40
N HIS A 232 -4.66 10.60 13.61
CA HIS A 232 -3.90 9.42 14.04
C HIS A 232 -2.42 9.77 14.08
N LYS A 233 -1.81 9.81 15.28
CA LYS A 233 -0.40 10.18 15.43
C LYS A 233 0.55 9.13 14.89
N ASN A 234 0.16 7.85 15.04
CA ASN A 234 1.00 6.67 14.78
C ASN A 234 0.63 5.92 13.50
N TRP A 235 -0.48 6.28 12.85
CA TRP A 235 -1.01 5.57 11.70
C TRP A 235 -1.38 6.52 10.57
N ALA A 236 -1.03 6.15 9.36
CA ALA A 236 -1.64 6.71 8.16
C ALA A 236 -2.86 5.88 7.77
N ASP A 237 -3.87 6.51 7.22
CA ASP A 237 -5.03 5.83 6.66
C ASP A 237 -4.90 5.74 5.15
N LEU A 238 -5.12 4.55 4.61
CA LEU A 238 -5.34 4.28 3.21
C LEU A 238 -6.79 3.86 3.02
N TYR A 239 -7.49 4.52 2.10
CA TYR A 239 -8.89 4.31 1.80
C TYR A 239 -9.09 3.79 0.39
N TYR A 240 -9.89 2.74 0.25
CA TYR A 240 -10.48 2.31 -1.01
C TYR A 240 -11.97 2.64 -0.97
N ILE A 241 -12.43 3.55 -1.82
CA ILE A 241 -13.84 3.93 -1.87
C ILE A 241 -14.59 2.87 -2.68
N LEU A 242 -15.41 2.08 -1.99
CA LEU A 242 -16.10 0.93 -2.58
C LEU A 242 -17.43 1.30 -3.22
N ASP A 243 -18.12 2.30 -2.68
CA ASP A 243 -19.44 2.75 -3.17
C ASP A 243 -19.73 4.19 -2.70
N GLY A 244 -20.51 4.94 -3.51
CA GLY A 244 -20.99 6.26 -3.16
C GLY A 244 -19.95 7.37 -3.32
N GLU A 245 -20.18 8.47 -2.62
CA GLU A 245 -19.33 9.67 -2.66
C GLU A 245 -19.32 10.40 -1.32
N VAL A 246 -18.26 11.17 -1.08
CA VAL A 246 -18.06 11.95 0.15
C VAL A 246 -17.09 13.09 -0.10
N THR A 247 -17.16 14.14 0.70
CA THR A 247 -16.10 15.14 0.81
C THR A 247 -15.26 14.85 2.05
N ILE A 248 -13.96 14.62 1.90
CA ILE A 248 -13.03 14.57 3.02
C ILE A 248 -12.44 15.96 3.22
N ARG A 249 -12.54 16.47 4.44
CA ARG A 249 -11.91 17.71 4.88
C ARG A 249 -10.65 17.36 5.66
N TYR A 250 -9.54 18.02 5.35
CA TYR A 250 -8.27 17.85 6.05
C TYR A 250 -7.54 19.19 6.17
N GLY A 251 -6.58 19.29 7.09
CA GLY A 251 -5.87 20.55 7.32
C GLY A 251 -4.56 20.37 8.08
N ASP A 252 -4.03 21.49 8.60
CA ASP A 252 -2.70 21.48 9.20
C ASP A 252 -2.67 20.89 10.60
N ARG A 253 -3.68 21.19 11.44
CA ARG A 253 -3.74 20.74 12.84
C ARG A 253 -5.17 20.60 13.34
N LEU A 254 -5.33 19.88 14.42
CA LEU A 254 -6.58 19.66 15.13
C LEU A 254 -6.53 20.43 16.48
N GLU A 255 -7.45 21.37 16.70
CA GLU A 255 -7.59 22.11 17.93
C GLU A 255 -8.77 21.57 18.74
N GLY A 256 -8.62 21.48 20.08
CA GLY A 256 -9.68 21.02 20.99
C GLY A 256 -10.00 19.53 20.94
N GLY A 257 -9.25 18.72 20.18
CA GLY A 257 -9.42 17.28 20.15
C GLY A 257 -9.02 16.60 21.46
N LYS A 258 -9.65 15.47 21.76
CA LYS A 258 -9.32 14.63 22.94
C LYS A 258 -8.48 13.46 22.49
N GLU A 259 -7.31 13.31 23.13
CA GLU A 259 -6.43 12.16 22.89
C GLU A 259 -7.01 10.91 23.58
N GLY A 260 -7.05 9.82 22.80
CA GLY A 260 -7.41 8.49 23.22
C GLY A 260 -6.21 7.56 23.28
N VAL A 261 -6.44 6.27 23.12
CA VAL A 261 -5.39 5.26 23.08
C VAL A 261 -4.64 5.28 21.73
N ASP A 262 -3.38 4.86 21.74
CA ASP A 262 -2.56 4.63 20.52
C ASP A 262 -2.39 5.88 19.61
N GLY A 263 -2.40 7.08 20.21
CA GLY A 263 -2.24 8.33 19.47
C GLY A 263 -3.47 8.73 18.63
N GLU A 264 -4.61 8.13 18.89
CA GLU A 264 -5.90 8.55 18.33
C GLU A 264 -6.34 9.86 19.00
N VAL A 265 -6.65 10.88 18.21
CA VAL A 265 -7.22 12.15 18.68
C VAL A 265 -8.55 12.36 17.98
N ARG A 266 -9.61 12.64 18.74
CA ARG A 266 -10.98 12.76 18.23
C ARG A 266 -11.67 14.02 18.71
N GLY A 267 -12.56 14.54 17.84
CA GLY A 267 -13.29 15.79 18.07
C GLY A 267 -12.41 17.01 17.79
N GLY A 268 -12.88 18.17 18.22
CA GLY A 268 -12.21 19.42 17.91
C GLY A 268 -12.46 19.94 16.51
N GLU A 269 -11.68 20.96 16.12
CA GLU A 269 -11.79 21.63 14.84
C GLU A 269 -10.51 21.53 14.03
N ILE A 270 -10.64 21.28 12.72
CA ILE A 270 -9.53 21.29 11.77
C ILE A 270 -9.22 22.74 11.40
N VAL A 271 -7.99 23.17 11.65
CA VAL A 271 -7.54 24.54 11.40
C VAL A 271 -6.27 24.59 10.55
N GLY A 272 -5.94 25.79 10.08
CA GLY A 272 -4.83 26.06 9.17
C GLY A 272 -5.27 25.99 7.72
N ASN A 273 -4.43 25.45 6.81
CA ASN A 273 -4.77 25.31 5.40
C ASN A 273 -5.79 24.18 5.21
N VAL A 274 -7.06 24.48 5.43
CA VAL A 274 -8.14 23.49 5.32
C VAL A 274 -8.50 23.28 3.85
N THR A 275 -8.45 22.02 3.44
CA THR A 275 -8.81 21.59 2.08
C THR A 275 -9.99 20.64 2.14
N ARG A 276 -10.87 20.72 1.13
CA ARG A 276 -11.97 19.78 0.88
C ARG A 276 -11.70 19.02 -0.40
N GLN A 277 -11.66 17.71 -0.32
CA GLN A 277 -11.44 16.82 -1.45
C GLN A 277 -12.64 15.89 -1.63
N LYS A 278 -13.25 15.91 -2.81
CA LYS A 278 -14.33 14.97 -3.17
C LYS A 278 -13.71 13.62 -3.50
N LEU A 279 -14.28 12.55 -2.93
CA LEU A 279 -13.95 11.16 -3.21
C LEU A 279 -15.19 10.44 -3.70
N ALA A 280 -15.02 9.51 -4.64
CA ALA A 280 -16.10 8.72 -5.23
C ALA A 280 -15.71 7.24 -5.36
N ALA A 281 -16.67 6.39 -5.66
CA ALA A 281 -16.45 4.95 -5.84
C ALA A 281 -15.31 4.65 -6.84
N GLY A 282 -14.38 3.79 -6.44
CA GLY A 282 -13.18 3.42 -7.18
C GLY A 282 -11.95 4.30 -6.90
N ASP A 283 -12.11 5.41 -6.16
CA ASP A 283 -10.98 6.24 -5.75
C ASP A 283 -10.13 5.55 -4.69
N VAL A 284 -8.84 5.84 -4.73
CA VAL A 284 -7.88 5.50 -3.67
C VAL A 284 -7.37 6.79 -3.04
N ALA A 285 -7.38 6.87 -1.72
CA ALA A 285 -6.90 8.05 -1.02
C ALA A 285 -6.12 7.68 0.23
N SER A 286 -5.26 8.59 0.70
CA SER A 286 -4.47 8.35 1.91
C SER A 286 -4.27 9.64 2.71
N ALA A 287 -4.62 9.58 4.00
CA ALA A 287 -4.30 10.58 5.00
C ALA A 287 -3.04 10.15 5.77
N PRO A 288 -1.93 10.91 5.74
CA PRO A 288 -0.74 10.56 6.50
C PRO A 288 -0.97 10.64 8.01
N ALA A 289 -0.13 9.95 8.77
CA ALA A 289 -0.10 10.10 10.21
C ALA A 289 0.12 11.57 10.62
N GLY A 290 -0.64 12.04 11.59
CA GLY A 290 -0.60 13.42 12.07
C GLY A 290 -1.42 14.43 11.26
N VAL A 291 -2.09 14.01 10.19
CA VAL A 291 -2.98 14.89 9.41
C VAL A 291 -4.41 14.74 9.88
N PRO A 292 -5.00 15.81 10.46
CA PRO A 292 -6.40 15.78 10.87
C PRO A 292 -7.32 15.72 9.66
N HIS A 293 -8.37 14.92 9.77
CA HIS A 293 -9.34 14.76 8.70
C HIS A 293 -10.75 14.50 9.23
N PHE A 294 -11.75 14.75 8.39
CA PHE A 294 -13.17 14.61 8.69
C PHE A 294 -13.96 14.25 7.43
N TRP A 295 -14.92 13.34 7.59
CA TRP A 295 -15.80 12.87 6.52
C TRP A 295 -17.10 13.69 6.49
N GLU A 296 -17.23 14.58 5.50
CA GLU A 296 -18.44 15.40 5.27
C GLU A 296 -19.35 14.67 4.27
N VAL A 297 -20.41 14.06 4.77
CA VAL A 297 -21.42 13.40 3.94
C VAL A 297 -22.56 14.38 3.69
N GLU A 298 -22.80 14.74 2.43
CA GLU A 298 -23.87 15.62 2.02
C GLU A 298 -25.24 14.97 2.23
N PRO A 299 -26.32 15.73 2.49
CA PRO A 299 -27.68 15.19 2.61
C PRO A 299 -28.06 14.33 1.38
N GLY A 300 -28.57 13.12 1.62
CA GLY A 300 -28.97 12.18 0.57
C GLY A 300 -27.82 11.41 -0.09
N LYS A 301 -26.58 11.69 0.30
CA LYS A 301 -25.40 10.94 -0.14
C LYS A 301 -24.96 9.91 0.90
N SER A 302 -24.18 8.95 0.46
CA SER A 302 -23.52 8.01 1.33
C SER A 302 -22.19 7.57 0.73
N VAL A 303 -21.32 7.01 1.56
CA VAL A 303 -20.06 6.42 1.14
C VAL A 303 -19.83 5.12 1.89
N THR A 304 -19.29 4.12 1.19
CA THR A 304 -18.75 2.89 1.79
C THR A 304 -17.31 2.73 1.38
N TYR A 305 -16.42 2.52 2.34
CA TYR A 305 -14.99 2.44 2.09
C TYR A 305 -14.31 1.39 2.98
N LEU A 306 -13.24 0.79 2.44
CA LEU A 306 -12.31 -0.04 3.19
C LEU A 306 -11.20 0.84 3.74
N THR A 307 -10.86 0.68 5.02
CA THR A 307 -9.72 1.34 5.67
C THR A 307 -8.59 0.35 5.89
N VAL A 308 -7.40 0.71 5.41
CA VAL A 308 -6.13 0.06 5.76
C VAL A 308 -5.29 1.06 6.54
N LYS A 309 -4.97 0.72 7.78
CA LYS A 309 -4.04 1.49 8.63
C LYS A 309 -2.61 1.10 8.28
N LEU A 310 -1.74 2.09 8.08
CA LEU A 310 -0.32 1.93 7.79
C LEU A 310 0.48 2.54 8.92
N ALA A 311 1.34 1.73 9.55
CA ALA A 311 2.10 2.20 10.71
C ALA A 311 3.16 3.23 10.29
N LYS A 312 3.21 4.34 11.02
CA LYS A 312 4.22 5.37 10.82
C LYS A 312 5.59 4.83 11.21
N LYS A 313 6.59 5.10 10.39
CA LYS A 313 7.99 4.85 10.73
C LYS A 313 8.40 5.76 11.90
N HIS A 314 8.93 5.17 12.95
CA HIS A 314 9.52 5.86 14.11
C HIS A 314 11.00 6.19 13.89
#